data_4acb5cbbd13a478821fc51812c0da28a
#
_entry.id   4acb5cbbd13a478821fc51812c0da28a
#
_cell.length_a   1.000
_cell.length_b   1.000
_cell.length_c   1.000
_cell.angle_alpha   90.00
_cell.angle_beta   90.00
_cell.angle_gamma   90.00
#
_symmetry.space_group_name_H-M   'P 1'
#
loop_
_entity.id
_entity.type
_entity.pdbx_description
1 polymer ?
#
loop_
_entity_poly.entity_id
_entity_poly.type
_entity_poly.pdbx_seq_one_letter_code
_entity_poly.pdbx_strand_id
1 'polypeptide(L)'
;MKTIVIVNPQAGNGRTGKIWPDIENALKQNIGSFQTLQTKSQGDAVLLTRKALEGGTTRIVAVGGDGHLNEVLNGFIENDVQLSPQATLGFVMSGTGCDFQRSLNISGNWQNSVANLKDAKVRKIDVGKVTYTARDNTQKIRYFDNIASFGLSGAVDHCIEHSRLRNYLGGSFLFLWATIKTVFTHPNQGISYRIDDGPQEEIRTRLGLLANGRYFGGAMHAAPQAELDDGLLDLLLLKEISVAKFLWHLPKIYKGTHLKIPEVYFQKVRKFTALSSEQVILDIDGESPGYLEATFEILPRILNLEV
;
A
#
# COMPACT_ATOMS: atom_id res chain seq x y z
N MET A 1 -9.96 27.61 -2.51
CA MET A 1 -9.42 26.27 -2.83
C MET A 1 -10.61 25.34 -3.12
N LYS A 2 -10.64 24.67 -4.27
CA LYS A 2 -11.73 23.74 -4.61
C LYS A 2 -11.39 22.39 -4.02
N THR A 3 -12.16 21.96 -3.01
CA THR A 3 -11.94 20.69 -2.30
C THR A 3 -13.01 19.66 -2.68
N ILE A 4 -12.56 18.45 -2.98
CA ILE A 4 -13.42 17.28 -3.19
C ILE A 4 -13.02 16.18 -2.19
N VAL A 5 -14.02 15.60 -1.55
CA VAL A 5 -13.86 14.44 -0.66
C VAL A 5 -14.39 13.20 -1.38
N ILE A 6 -13.52 12.20 -1.59
CA ILE A 6 -13.87 10.92 -2.22
C ILE A 6 -13.98 9.87 -1.13
N VAL A 7 -15.18 9.29 -1.00
CA VAL A 7 -15.53 8.39 0.10
C VAL A 7 -15.77 6.98 -0.42
N ASN A 8 -15.16 5.99 0.21
CA ASN A 8 -15.53 4.59 0.04
C ASN A 8 -16.45 4.14 1.19
N PRO A 9 -17.78 4.13 1.00
CA PRO A 9 -18.71 3.74 2.06
C PRO A 9 -18.59 2.28 2.48
N GLN A 10 -18.00 1.41 1.63
CA GLN A 10 -17.80 -0.01 1.92
C GLN A 10 -16.51 -0.29 2.73
N ALA A 11 -15.62 0.70 2.91
CA ALA A 11 -14.41 0.51 3.69
C ALA A 11 -14.73 0.08 5.13
N GLY A 12 -13.86 -0.79 5.68
CA GLY A 12 -14.08 -1.37 7.02
C GLY A 12 -15.35 -2.22 7.12
N ASN A 13 -15.70 -2.99 6.09
CA ASN A 13 -16.93 -3.79 6.00
C ASN A 13 -18.21 -2.93 6.14
N GLY A 14 -18.26 -1.79 5.47
CA GLY A 14 -19.39 -0.86 5.49
C GLY A 14 -19.42 0.06 6.74
N ARG A 15 -18.43 0.00 7.61
CA ARG A 15 -18.31 0.88 8.78
C ARG A 15 -18.19 2.35 8.36
N THR A 16 -17.38 2.64 7.34
CA THR A 16 -17.17 4.01 6.84
C THR A 16 -18.50 4.65 6.44
N GLY A 17 -19.36 3.94 5.71
CA GLY A 17 -20.69 4.46 5.33
C GLY A 17 -21.57 4.78 6.54
N LYS A 18 -21.51 3.95 7.59
CA LYS A 18 -22.31 4.17 8.82
C LYS A 18 -21.85 5.41 9.61
N ILE A 19 -20.53 5.67 9.67
CA ILE A 19 -19.96 6.81 10.42
C ILE A 19 -19.71 8.03 9.52
N TRP A 20 -20.05 7.95 8.23
CA TRP A 20 -19.83 9.05 7.29
C TRP A 20 -20.47 10.39 7.73
N PRO A 21 -21.69 10.44 8.25
CA PRO A 21 -22.27 11.70 8.71
C PRO A 21 -21.40 12.40 9.80
N ASP A 22 -20.80 11.64 10.71
CA ASP A 22 -19.94 12.18 11.75
C ASP A 22 -18.62 12.68 11.16
N ILE A 23 -18.01 11.91 10.23
CA ILE A 23 -16.80 12.31 9.50
C ILE A 23 -17.06 13.57 8.69
N GLU A 24 -18.18 13.64 7.96
CA GLU A 24 -18.54 14.79 7.12
C GLU A 24 -18.69 16.07 7.96
N ASN A 25 -19.39 15.99 9.12
CA ASN A 25 -19.53 17.11 10.04
C ASN A 25 -18.18 17.57 10.58
N ALA A 26 -17.33 16.64 11.00
CA ALA A 26 -15.99 16.95 11.48
C ALA A 26 -15.12 17.58 10.38
N LEU A 27 -15.17 17.09 9.15
CA LEU A 27 -14.47 17.67 8.01
C LEU A 27 -14.96 19.10 7.73
N LYS A 28 -16.28 19.34 7.70
CA LYS A 28 -16.84 20.70 7.51
C LYS A 28 -16.35 21.70 8.54
N GLN A 29 -16.22 21.27 9.80
CA GLN A 29 -15.70 22.09 10.89
C GLN A 29 -14.19 22.38 10.78
N ASN A 30 -13.40 21.44 10.24
CA ASN A 30 -11.95 21.55 10.20
C ASN A 30 -11.41 22.15 8.89
N ILE A 31 -12.01 21.81 7.75
CA ILE A 31 -11.50 22.21 6.41
C ILE A 31 -12.49 23.05 5.60
N GLY A 32 -13.67 23.36 6.14
CA GLY A 32 -14.69 24.17 5.47
C GLY A 32 -15.54 23.40 4.47
N SER A 33 -16.06 24.10 3.46
CA SER A 33 -16.97 23.53 2.45
C SER A 33 -16.23 22.69 1.41
N PHE A 34 -16.83 21.59 1.01
CA PHE A 34 -16.33 20.67 -0.02
C PHE A 34 -17.49 19.96 -0.74
N GLN A 35 -17.20 19.39 -1.89
CA GLN A 35 -18.10 18.46 -2.59
C GLN A 35 -17.73 17.02 -2.21
N THR A 36 -18.75 16.19 -1.97
CA THR A 36 -18.58 14.75 -1.70
C THR A 36 -18.86 13.93 -2.96
N LEU A 37 -17.97 12.99 -3.26
CA LEU A 37 -18.17 11.93 -4.24
C LEU A 37 -18.05 10.58 -3.53
N GLN A 38 -18.95 9.64 -3.83
CA GLN A 38 -18.92 8.29 -3.25
C GLN A 38 -18.58 7.27 -4.32
N THR A 39 -17.68 6.34 -4.01
CA THR A 39 -17.37 5.20 -4.88
C THR A 39 -18.50 4.16 -4.79
N LYS A 40 -18.74 3.46 -5.90
CA LYS A 40 -19.74 2.41 -6.03
C LYS A 40 -19.09 1.03 -6.22
N SER A 41 -17.90 1.01 -6.79
CA SER A 41 -17.15 -0.21 -7.12
C SER A 41 -15.65 0.04 -7.04
N GLN A 42 -14.89 -1.05 -7.07
CA GLN A 42 -13.42 -1.00 -7.18
C GLN A 42 -13.01 -0.29 -8.48
N GLY A 43 -12.00 0.57 -8.40
CA GLY A 43 -11.52 1.40 -9.51
C GLY A 43 -12.25 2.73 -9.68
N ASP A 44 -13.43 2.93 -9.08
CA ASP A 44 -14.17 4.19 -9.19
C ASP A 44 -13.37 5.38 -8.66
N ALA A 45 -12.61 5.20 -7.58
CA ALA A 45 -11.85 6.29 -6.99
C ALA A 45 -10.78 6.84 -7.93
N VAL A 46 -10.16 5.99 -8.76
CA VAL A 46 -9.23 6.42 -9.81
C VAL A 46 -9.92 7.40 -10.78
N LEU A 47 -11.08 6.99 -11.31
CA LEU A 47 -11.83 7.78 -12.31
C LEU A 47 -12.38 9.08 -11.71
N LEU A 48 -12.91 9.03 -10.48
CA LEU A 48 -13.44 10.19 -9.78
C LEU A 48 -12.32 11.21 -9.49
N THR A 49 -11.14 10.73 -9.11
CA THR A 49 -9.95 11.57 -8.85
C THR A 49 -9.49 12.28 -10.13
N ARG A 50 -9.31 11.54 -11.23
CA ARG A 50 -8.92 12.11 -12.53
C ARG A 50 -9.89 13.20 -12.98
N LYS A 51 -11.18 12.89 -13.00
CA LYS A 51 -12.23 13.85 -13.37
C LYS A 51 -12.25 15.08 -12.46
N ALA A 52 -12.00 14.91 -11.17
CA ALA A 52 -11.93 16.01 -10.22
C ALA A 52 -10.73 16.94 -10.52
N LEU A 53 -9.55 16.36 -10.79
CA LEU A 53 -8.34 17.11 -11.12
C LEU A 53 -8.46 17.84 -12.46
N GLU A 54 -9.00 17.19 -13.50
CA GLU A 54 -9.33 17.79 -14.79
C GLU A 54 -10.31 18.98 -14.64
N GLY A 55 -11.26 18.87 -13.70
CA GLY A 55 -12.21 19.93 -13.32
C GLY A 55 -11.60 21.05 -12.46
N GLY A 56 -10.26 21.11 -12.31
CA GLY A 56 -9.54 22.16 -11.59
C GLY A 56 -9.63 22.06 -10.07
N THR A 57 -9.85 20.87 -9.53
CA THR A 57 -9.77 20.62 -8.08
C THR A 57 -8.32 20.71 -7.63
N THR A 58 -8.08 21.43 -6.52
CA THR A 58 -6.74 21.65 -5.95
C THR A 58 -6.50 20.90 -4.64
N ARG A 59 -7.55 20.29 -4.08
CA ARG A 59 -7.45 19.46 -2.88
C ARG A 59 -8.39 18.27 -2.97
N ILE A 60 -7.87 17.06 -2.85
CA ILE A 60 -8.67 15.84 -2.76
C ILE A 60 -8.41 15.19 -1.39
N VAL A 61 -9.48 14.78 -0.71
CA VAL A 61 -9.40 14.04 0.54
C VAL A 61 -10.00 12.65 0.34
N ALA A 62 -9.18 11.62 0.49
CA ALA A 62 -9.61 10.23 0.46
C ALA A 62 -10.17 9.80 1.82
N VAL A 63 -11.39 9.26 1.86
CA VAL A 63 -12.00 8.73 3.09
C VAL A 63 -12.27 7.25 2.94
N GLY A 64 -11.45 6.41 3.59
CA GLY A 64 -11.53 4.96 3.43
C GLY A 64 -10.41 4.19 4.12
N GLY A 65 -10.02 3.05 3.58
CA GLY A 65 -8.86 2.26 3.98
C GLY A 65 -7.67 2.46 3.03
N ASP A 66 -6.57 1.72 3.28
CA ASP A 66 -5.33 1.81 2.49
C ASP A 66 -5.59 1.57 0.99
N GLY A 67 -6.37 0.55 0.61
CA GLY A 67 -6.70 0.30 -0.79
C GLY A 67 -7.48 1.45 -1.46
N HIS A 68 -8.37 2.14 -0.71
CA HIS A 68 -9.06 3.32 -1.24
C HIS A 68 -8.09 4.49 -1.44
N LEU A 69 -7.17 4.70 -0.51
CA LEU A 69 -6.12 5.71 -0.64
C LEU A 69 -5.25 5.42 -1.86
N ASN A 70 -4.87 4.15 -2.08
CA ASN A 70 -4.11 3.72 -3.25
C ASN A 70 -4.87 3.98 -4.55
N GLU A 71 -6.18 3.70 -4.63
CA GLU A 71 -6.98 4.05 -5.82
C GLU A 71 -6.99 5.56 -6.09
N VAL A 72 -7.19 6.39 -5.05
CA VAL A 72 -7.15 7.86 -5.20
C VAL A 72 -5.77 8.30 -5.67
N LEU A 73 -4.68 7.76 -5.10
CA LEU A 73 -3.31 8.00 -5.55
C LEU A 73 -3.13 7.68 -7.04
N ASN A 74 -3.59 6.52 -7.50
CA ASN A 74 -3.52 6.13 -8.91
C ASN A 74 -4.34 7.04 -9.85
N GLY A 75 -5.29 7.79 -9.29
CA GLY A 75 -5.98 8.86 -10.00
C GLY A 75 -5.19 10.17 -10.11
N PHE A 76 -4.20 10.40 -9.23
CA PHE A 76 -3.33 11.57 -9.28
C PHE A 76 -2.22 11.48 -10.32
N ILE A 77 -1.81 10.28 -10.69
CA ILE A 77 -0.62 10.04 -11.50
C ILE A 77 -1.02 9.36 -12.81
N GLU A 78 -0.46 9.86 -13.90
CA GLU A 78 -0.56 9.25 -15.23
C GLU A 78 0.76 9.42 -15.97
N ASN A 79 1.26 8.35 -16.59
CA ASN A 79 2.54 8.33 -17.32
C ASN A 79 3.70 8.90 -16.48
N ASP A 80 3.78 8.50 -15.20
CA ASP A 80 4.80 8.91 -14.23
C ASP A 80 4.82 10.42 -13.92
N VAL A 81 3.71 11.12 -14.18
CA VAL A 81 3.56 12.56 -13.92
C VAL A 81 2.30 12.80 -13.09
N GLN A 82 2.37 13.69 -12.11
CA GLN A 82 1.20 14.14 -11.38
C GLN A 82 0.31 15.00 -12.30
N LEU A 83 -0.95 14.61 -12.50
CA LEU A 83 -1.91 15.29 -13.41
C LEU A 83 -2.15 16.76 -13.08
N SER A 84 -2.09 17.11 -11.80
CA SER A 84 -2.23 18.49 -11.33
C SER A 84 -1.14 18.80 -10.31
N PRO A 85 0.00 19.41 -10.72
CA PRO A 85 1.17 19.61 -9.86
C PRO A 85 0.92 20.44 -8.59
N GLN A 86 -0.16 21.22 -8.56
CA GLN A 86 -0.56 22.04 -7.41
C GLN A 86 -1.60 21.35 -6.51
N ALA A 87 -2.15 20.22 -6.96
CA ALA A 87 -3.16 19.52 -6.17
C ALA A 87 -2.52 18.75 -5.01
N THR A 88 -3.23 18.73 -3.88
CA THR A 88 -2.83 17.99 -2.67
C THR A 88 -3.74 16.82 -2.42
N LEU A 89 -3.19 15.75 -1.86
CA LEU A 89 -3.91 14.60 -1.35
C LEU A 89 -3.92 14.63 0.17
N GLY A 90 -5.10 14.76 0.76
CA GLY A 90 -5.36 14.49 2.17
C GLY A 90 -6.03 13.13 2.34
N PHE A 91 -6.08 12.61 3.55
CA PHE A 91 -6.78 11.34 3.81
C PHE A 91 -7.40 11.28 5.21
N VAL A 92 -8.47 10.49 5.32
CA VAL A 92 -9.12 10.12 6.58
C VAL A 92 -9.22 8.60 6.61
N MET A 93 -8.40 7.96 7.43
CA MET A 93 -8.37 6.51 7.52
C MET A 93 -9.51 5.99 8.40
N SER A 94 -10.37 5.20 7.81
CA SER A 94 -11.54 4.58 8.46
C SER A 94 -11.63 3.07 8.18
N GLY A 95 -10.64 2.52 7.47
CA GLY A 95 -10.49 1.09 7.20
C GLY A 95 -10.01 0.28 8.40
N THR A 96 -9.63 -0.97 8.17
CA THR A 96 -9.18 -1.91 9.21
C THR A 96 -7.66 -1.94 9.40
N GLY A 97 -6.87 -1.75 8.36
CA GLY A 97 -5.39 -1.77 8.39
C GLY A 97 -4.83 -0.44 8.83
N CYS A 98 -5.07 0.58 8.04
CA CYS A 98 -4.58 1.94 8.24
C CYS A 98 -3.06 1.99 8.43
N ASP A 99 -2.33 1.21 7.61
CA ASP A 99 -0.90 1.01 7.77
C ASP A 99 -0.10 2.22 7.26
N PHE A 100 -0.54 2.87 6.19
CA PHE A 100 0.14 4.05 5.66
C PHE A 100 0.20 5.22 6.66
N GLN A 101 -0.90 5.50 7.37
CA GLN A 101 -0.90 6.59 8.37
C GLN A 101 0.07 6.33 9.54
N ARG A 102 0.36 5.04 9.86
CA ARG A 102 1.38 4.71 10.86
C ARG A 102 2.78 5.13 10.43
N SER A 103 3.08 5.03 9.12
CA SER A 103 4.34 5.51 8.55
C SER A 103 4.53 7.01 8.71
N LEU A 104 3.43 7.77 8.84
CA LEU A 104 3.40 9.21 9.08
C LEU A 104 3.28 9.58 10.56
N ASN A 105 3.30 8.59 11.48
CA ASN A 105 3.08 8.78 12.91
C ASN A 105 1.73 9.44 13.27
N ILE A 106 0.73 9.32 12.41
CA ILE A 106 -0.63 9.77 12.68
C ILE A 106 -1.34 8.68 13.46
N SER A 107 -1.85 8.99 14.64
CA SER A 107 -2.48 7.98 15.51
C SER A 107 -3.84 7.52 14.99
N GLY A 108 -4.09 6.26 15.11
CA GLY A 108 -4.98 5.28 14.53
C GLY A 108 -6.49 5.47 14.49
N ASN A 109 -7.10 6.65 14.63
CA ASN A 109 -8.54 6.82 14.42
C ASN A 109 -8.87 7.93 13.41
N TRP A 110 -10.08 7.90 12.87
CA TRP A 110 -10.49 8.87 11.86
C TRP A 110 -10.55 10.31 12.41
N GLN A 111 -10.83 10.49 13.71
CA GLN A 111 -10.87 11.80 14.34
C GLN A 111 -9.51 12.49 14.29
N ASN A 112 -8.44 11.74 14.54
CA ASN A 112 -7.08 12.25 14.46
C ASN A 112 -6.67 12.55 13.01
N SER A 113 -7.11 11.72 12.04
CA SER A 113 -6.88 12.01 10.61
C SER A 113 -7.58 13.31 10.21
N VAL A 114 -8.83 13.55 10.64
CA VAL A 114 -9.55 14.79 10.37
C VAL A 114 -8.88 16.00 11.06
N ALA A 115 -8.46 15.85 12.32
CA ALA A 115 -7.77 16.91 13.04
C ALA A 115 -6.45 17.31 12.35
N ASN A 116 -5.73 16.33 11.83
CA ASN A 116 -4.48 16.56 11.07
C ASN A 116 -4.72 17.42 9.82
N LEU A 117 -5.85 17.28 9.15
CA LEU A 117 -6.17 18.03 7.93
C LEU A 117 -6.45 19.53 8.17
N LYS A 118 -6.70 19.94 9.40
CA LYS A 118 -7.01 21.33 9.76
C LYS A 118 -5.82 22.25 9.50
N ASP A 119 -4.64 21.85 9.98
CA ASP A 119 -3.41 22.63 9.91
C ASP A 119 -2.31 21.87 9.16
N ALA A 120 -2.73 20.99 8.23
CA ALA A 120 -1.85 20.11 7.50
C ALA A 120 -0.79 20.88 6.72
N LYS A 121 0.43 20.40 6.81
CA LYS A 121 1.53 20.85 5.96
C LYS A 121 1.61 19.96 4.73
N VAL A 122 1.91 20.58 3.59
CA VAL A 122 2.14 19.82 2.36
C VAL A 122 3.58 19.31 2.36
N ARG A 123 3.74 17.99 2.31
CA ARG A 123 5.01 17.31 2.12
C ARG A 123 5.01 16.63 0.75
N LYS A 124 6.08 16.82 -0.01
CA LYS A 124 6.28 16.04 -1.24
C LYS A 124 6.82 14.67 -0.86
N ILE A 125 6.09 13.64 -1.24
CA ILE A 125 6.50 12.25 -1.00
C ILE A 125 6.82 11.53 -2.30
N ASP A 126 7.62 10.50 -2.16
CA ASP A 126 7.90 9.52 -3.21
C ASP A 126 6.70 8.60 -3.41
N VAL A 127 6.60 8.02 -4.59
CA VAL A 127 5.59 7.01 -4.91
C VAL A 127 6.27 5.86 -5.63
N GLY A 128 6.01 4.66 -5.18
CA GLY A 128 6.47 3.46 -5.87
C GLY A 128 5.64 3.20 -7.13
N LYS A 129 6.28 2.65 -8.15
CA LYS A 129 5.67 2.20 -9.41
C LYS A 129 5.98 0.73 -9.62
N VAL A 130 4.98 -0.04 -9.98
CA VAL A 130 5.15 -1.43 -10.42
C VAL A 130 4.66 -1.58 -11.84
N THR A 131 5.53 -2.08 -12.73
CA THR A 131 5.15 -2.62 -14.04
C THR A 131 5.13 -4.14 -13.90
N TYR A 132 4.02 -4.79 -14.18
CA TYR A 132 3.80 -6.21 -13.86
C TYR A 132 2.94 -6.94 -14.89
N THR A 133 2.98 -8.26 -14.87
CA THR A 133 2.09 -9.12 -15.66
C THR A 133 0.77 -9.32 -14.90
N ALA A 134 -0.31 -8.78 -15.44
CA ALA A 134 -1.65 -8.93 -14.88
C ALA A 134 -2.21 -10.35 -15.12
N ARG A 135 -3.31 -10.69 -14.44
CA ARG A 135 -3.95 -12.02 -14.56
C ARG A 135 -4.44 -12.35 -15.97
N ASP A 136 -4.67 -11.35 -16.82
CA ASP A 136 -5.01 -11.47 -18.24
C ASP A 136 -3.79 -11.54 -19.17
N ASN A 137 -2.59 -11.71 -18.61
CA ASN A 137 -1.29 -11.73 -19.28
C ASN A 137 -0.93 -10.42 -20.00
N THR A 138 -1.58 -9.32 -19.70
CA THR A 138 -1.18 -8.00 -20.20
C THR A 138 -0.22 -7.32 -19.23
N GLN A 139 0.66 -6.46 -19.78
CA GLN A 139 1.50 -5.60 -18.95
C GLN A 139 0.67 -4.43 -18.45
N LYS A 140 0.73 -4.20 -17.14
CA LYS A 140 0.04 -3.08 -16.47
C LYS A 140 0.99 -2.33 -15.56
N ILE A 141 0.64 -1.08 -15.29
CA ILE A 141 1.34 -0.21 -14.35
C ILE A 141 0.38 0.09 -13.20
N ARG A 142 0.93 0.08 -11.97
CA ARG A 142 0.24 0.55 -10.78
C ARG A 142 1.20 1.30 -9.89
N TYR A 143 0.72 2.36 -9.28
CA TYR A 143 1.47 3.14 -8.29
C TYR A 143 1.08 2.70 -6.88
N PHE A 144 2.04 2.79 -5.95
CA PHE A 144 1.83 2.45 -4.55
C PHE A 144 2.47 3.48 -3.62
N ASP A 145 1.77 3.81 -2.55
CA ASP A 145 2.24 4.76 -1.53
C ASP A 145 2.97 4.06 -0.38
N ASN A 146 2.65 2.80 -0.15
CA ASN A 146 3.11 2.07 1.02
C ASN A 146 4.07 0.92 0.66
N ILE A 147 3.56 -0.26 0.30
CA ILE A 147 4.41 -1.44 0.09
C ILE A 147 3.91 -2.26 -1.10
N ALA A 148 4.83 -2.63 -2.00
CA ALA A 148 4.61 -3.69 -2.96
C ALA A 148 5.46 -4.91 -2.60
N SER A 149 4.94 -6.11 -2.83
CA SER A 149 5.59 -7.34 -2.43
C SER A 149 5.24 -8.52 -3.35
N PHE A 150 5.91 -9.66 -3.18
CA PHE A 150 5.66 -10.87 -3.96
C PHE A 150 5.98 -12.14 -3.16
N GLY A 151 5.39 -13.25 -3.59
CA GLY A 151 5.56 -14.54 -2.96
C GLY A 151 4.55 -14.78 -1.84
N LEU A 152 5.01 -15.04 -0.61
CA LEU A 152 4.13 -15.37 0.52
C LEU A 152 3.06 -14.30 0.78
N SER A 153 3.38 -13.01 0.67
CA SER A 153 2.41 -11.92 0.89
C SER A 153 1.25 -11.97 -0.09
N GLY A 154 1.54 -12.05 -1.39
CA GLY A 154 0.50 -12.19 -2.41
C GLY A 154 -0.36 -13.45 -2.23
N ALA A 155 0.25 -14.56 -1.78
CA ALA A 155 -0.49 -15.77 -1.44
C ALA A 155 -1.37 -15.60 -0.19
N VAL A 156 -0.95 -14.79 0.79
CA VAL A 156 -1.75 -14.44 1.98
C VAL A 156 -2.96 -13.60 1.57
N ASP A 157 -2.77 -12.57 0.75
CA ASP A 157 -3.88 -11.73 0.28
C ASP A 157 -4.87 -12.53 -0.56
N HIS A 158 -4.38 -13.37 -1.46
CA HIS A 158 -5.24 -14.29 -2.21
C HIS A 158 -6.04 -15.23 -1.27
N CYS A 159 -5.43 -15.72 -0.19
CA CYS A 159 -6.12 -16.51 0.83
C CYS A 159 -7.22 -15.70 1.54
N ILE A 160 -6.97 -14.44 1.85
CA ILE A 160 -7.92 -13.53 2.50
C ILE A 160 -9.10 -13.21 1.56
N GLU A 161 -8.82 -12.88 0.30
CA GLU A 161 -9.85 -12.59 -0.72
C GLU A 161 -10.89 -13.71 -0.85
N HIS A 162 -10.45 -14.96 -0.80
CA HIS A 162 -11.29 -16.15 -0.94
C HIS A 162 -11.81 -16.71 0.40
N SER A 163 -11.50 -16.07 1.54
CA SER A 163 -11.89 -16.53 2.86
C SER A 163 -13.24 -15.98 3.29
N ARG A 164 -14.15 -16.88 3.73
CA ARG A 164 -15.41 -16.47 4.38
C ARG A 164 -15.18 -15.79 5.74
N LEU A 165 -14.02 -15.99 6.36
CA LEU A 165 -13.65 -15.40 7.66
C LEU A 165 -13.45 -13.88 7.58
N ARG A 166 -13.26 -13.31 6.38
CA ARG A 166 -13.16 -11.87 6.13
C ARG A 166 -14.33 -11.08 6.75
N ASN A 167 -15.50 -11.67 6.82
CA ASN A 167 -16.71 -11.03 7.36
C ASN A 167 -16.84 -11.10 8.89
N TYR A 168 -16.02 -11.95 9.55
CA TYR A 168 -16.14 -12.25 10.98
C TYR A 168 -14.92 -11.82 11.80
N LEU A 169 -13.73 -11.77 11.20
CA LEU A 169 -12.48 -11.48 11.89
C LEU A 169 -12.02 -10.05 11.62
N GLY A 170 -11.45 -9.39 12.63
CA GLY A 170 -10.77 -8.11 12.46
C GLY A 170 -9.54 -8.25 11.55
N GLY A 171 -9.20 -7.19 10.80
CA GLY A 171 -8.21 -7.23 9.74
C GLY A 171 -6.85 -7.79 10.15
N SER A 172 -6.27 -7.33 11.27
CA SER A 172 -4.96 -7.81 11.74
C SER A 172 -4.99 -9.29 12.14
N PHE A 173 -6.08 -9.75 12.77
CA PHE A 173 -6.21 -11.16 13.15
C PHE A 173 -6.43 -12.05 11.92
N LEU A 174 -7.22 -11.61 10.96
CA LEU A 174 -7.43 -12.31 9.71
C LEU A 174 -6.12 -12.44 8.92
N PHE A 175 -5.32 -11.38 8.88
CA PHE A 175 -4.02 -11.38 8.22
C PHE A 175 -3.04 -12.35 8.89
N LEU A 176 -2.95 -12.33 10.20
CA LEU A 176 -2.11 -13.27 10.97
C LEU A 176 -2.53 -14.73 10.75
N TRP A 177 -3.84 -15.01 10.79
CA TRP A 177 -4.37 -16.35 10.51
C TRP A 177 -4.04 -16.81 9.09
N ALA A 178 -4.24 -15.93 8.10
CA ALA A 178 -3.95 -16.24 6.71
C ALA A 178 -2.43 -16.46 6.50
N THR A 179 -1.58 -15.68 7.16
CA THR A 179 -0.12 -15.84 7.13
C THR A 179 0.29 -17.21 7.69
N ILE A 180 -0.22 -17.57 8.87
CA ILE A 180 0.08 -18.87 9.49
C ILE A 180 -0.39 -20.01 8.59
N LYS A 181 -1.62 -19.95 8.06
CA LYS A 181 -2.15 -20.96 7.16
C LYS A 181 -1.31 -21.10 5.90
N THR A 182 -0.99 -19.96 5.25
CA THR A 182 -0.33 -19.93 3.95
C THR A 182 1.13 -20.35 4.03
N VAL A 183 1.84 -20.05 5.13
CA VAL A 183 3.25 -20.40 5.28
C VAL A 183 3.51 -21.91 5.23
N PHE A 184 2.53 -22.75 5.59
CA PHE A 184 2.65 -24.20 5.51
C PHE A 184 2.49 -24.74 4.09
N THR A 185 1.76 -24.02 3.23
CA THR A 185 1.41 -24.47 1.88
C THR A 185 2.21 -23.74 0.78
N HIS A 186 2.77 -22.56 1.10
CA HIS A 186 3.52 -21.77 0.15
C HIS A 186 5.03 -22.10 0.23
N PRO A 187 5.65 -22.66 -0.82
CA PRO A 187 7.07 -23.02 -0.81
C PRO A 187 7.96 -21.77 -0.94
N ASN A 188 9.28 -21.96 -0.74
CA ASN A 188 10.27 -21.00 -1.21
C ASN A 188 10.34 -21.08 -2.74
N GLN A 189 10.31 -19.95 -3.43
CA GLN A 189 10.26 -19.85 -4.89
C GLN A 189 11.59 -19.36 -5.44
N GLY A 190 11.97 -19.85 -6.62
CA GLY A 190 13.15 -19.39 -7.36
C GLY A 190 12.84 -18.11 -8.09
N ILE A 191 13.62 -17.07 -7.87
CA ILE A 191 13.54 -15.83 -8.65
C ILE A 191 14.92 -15.45 -9.19
N SER A 192 14.91 -14.89 -10.40
CA SER A 192 16.01 -14.19 -11.01
C SER A 192 15.73 -12.70 -10.84
N TYR A 193 16.70 -11.93 -10.34
CA TYR A 193 16.47 -10.51 -10.05
C TYR A 193 17.65 -9.63 -10.43
N ARG A 194 17.37 -8.33 -10.56
CA ARG A 194 18.36 -7.28 -10.78
C ARG A 194 18.05 -6.09 -9.89
N ILE A 195 19.08 -5.56 -9.26
CA ILE A 195 19.02 -4.32 -8.46
C ILE A 195 19.66 -3.21 -9.26
N ASP A 196 18.94 -2.12 -9.48
CA ASP A 196 19.38 -0.95 -10.26
C ASP A 196 19.98 -1.40 -11.62
N ASP A 197 21.18 -0.96 -11.97
CA ASP A 197 21.90 -1.36 -13.17
C ASP A 197 22.91 -2.51 -12.92
N GLY A 198 22.77 -3.20 -11.80
CA GLY A 198 23.64 -4.31 -11.39
C GLY A 198 23.45 -5.59 -12.21
N PRO A 199 24.25 -6.61 -11.93
CA PRO A 199 24.11 -7.92 -12.59
C PRO A 199 22.80 -8.61 -12.24
N GLN A 200 22.41 -9.56 -13.07
CA GLN A 200 21.34 -10.49 -12.78
C GLN A 200 21.85 -11.53 -11.77
N GLU A 201 21.07 -11.74 -10.73
CA GLU A 201 21.34 -12.71 -9.66
C GLU A 201 20.16 -13.67 -9.50
N GLU A 202 20.38 -14.78 -8.84
CA GLU A 202 19.35 -15.78 -8.55
C GLU A 202 19.26 -16.04 -7.05
N ILE A 203 18.06 -16.20 -6.54
CA ILE A 203 17.80 -16.51 -5.14
C ILE A 203 16.56 -17.41 -5.00
N ARG A 204 16.59 -18.29 -4.00
CA ARG A 204 15.35 -18.89 -3.49
C ARG A 204 14.85 -18.05 -2.34
N THR A 205 13.65 -17.53 -2.49
CA THR A 205 13.03 -16.62 -1.53
C THR A 205 11.62 -17.07 -1.17
N ARG A 206 11.19 -16.75 0.05
CA ARG A 206 9.81 -16.93 0.48
C ARG A 206 8.97 -15.68 0.26
N LEU A 207 9.61 -14.52 0.36
CA LEU A 207 8.97 -13.22 0.30
C LEU A 207 9.98 -12.18 -0.22
N GLY A 208 9.57 -11.35 -1.15
CA GLY A 208 10.25 -10.11 -1.49
C GLY A 208 9.34 -8.92 -1.24
N LEU A 209 9.89 -7.82 -0.74
CA LEU A 209 9.17 -6.63 -0.35
C LEU A 209 9.94 -5.39 -0.78
N LEU A 210 9.27 -4.44 -1.41
CA LEU A 210 9.73 -3.11 -1.81
C LEU A 210 8.86 -2.09 -1.08
N ALA A 211 9.46 -1.38 -0.14
CA ALA A 211 8.73 -0.49 0.74
C ALA A 211 9.09 0.98 0.49
N ASN A 212 8.05 1.81 0.35
CA ASN A 212 8.09 3.25 0.48
C ASN A 212 7.63 3.65 1.90
N GLY A 213 6.57 3.00 2.42
CA GLY A 213 6.13 3.12 3.80
C GLY A 213 6.70 2.03 4.72
N ARG A 214 6.45 2.15 6.03
CA ARG A 214 7.07 1.31 7.07
C ARG A 214 6.26 0.09 7.49
N TYR A 215 4.93 0.13 7.31
CA TYR A 215 4.00 -0.83 7.88
C TYR A 215 3.12 -1.46 6.82
N PHE A 216 2.80 -2.75 6.98
CA PHE A 216 1.80 -3.45 6.17
C PHE A 216 1.13 -4.57 6.95
N GLY A 217 0.10 -5.17 6.39
CA GLY A 217 -0.53 -6.38 6.94
C GLY A 217 -1.10 -6.22 8.35
N GLY A 218 -1.57 -5.01 8.70
CA GLY A 218 -2.16 -4.73 10.00
C GLY A 218 -1.14 -4.52 11.12
N ALA A 219 -0.22 -3.57 10.91
CA ALA A 219 0.80 -3.11 11.86
C ALA A 219 2.11 -3.93 11.92
N MET A 220 2.41 -4.79 10.95
CA MET A 220 3.76 -5.33 10.83
C MET A 220 4.72 -4.22 10.40
N HIS A 221 5.76 -3.96 11.19
CA HIS A 221 6.79 -2.96 10.95
C HIS A 221 7.86 -3.52 10.01
N ALA A 222 7.48 -3.71 8.73
CA ALA A 222 8.26 -4.47 7.76
C ALA A 222 9.50 -3.74 7.25
N ALA A 223 9.44 -2.42 7.10
CA ALA A 223 10.55 -1.59 6.65
C ALA A 223 10.82 -0.46 7.65
N PRO A 224 11.49 -0.75 8.79
CA PRO A 224 11.69 0.24 9.86
C PRO A 224 12.51 1.46 9.44
N GLN A 225 13.29 1.35 8.36
CA GLN A 225 14.18 2.38 7.86
C GLN A 225 13.63 3.13 6.66
N ALA A 226 12.40 2.79 6.20
CA ALA A 226 11.78 3.43 5.05
C ALA A 226 11.48 4.91 5.33
N GLU A 227 11.77 5.75 4.34
CA GLU A 227 11.51 7.18 4.34
C GLU A 227 10.72 7.56 3.08
N LEU A 228 9.68 8.35 3.24
CA LEU A 228 8.74 8.68 2.16
C LEU A 228 9.28 9.72 1.15
N ASP A 229 10.50 10.21 1.30
CA ASP A 229 11.04 11.32 0.48
C ASP A 229 12.56 11.28 0.27
N ASP A 230 13.17 10.10 0.44
CA ASP A 230 14.61 9.89 0.22
C ASP A 230 14.96 9.42 -1.21
N GLY A 231 13.96 9.19 -2.06
CA GLY A 231 14.12 8.74 -3.45
C GLY A 231 14.53 7.28 -3.58
N LEU A 232 14.24 6.45 -2.56
CA LEU A 232 14.63 5.04 -2.50
C LEU A 232 13.46 4.15 -2.05
N LEU A 233 13.50 2.89 -2.44
CA LEU A 233 12.67 1.81 -1.88
C LEU A 233 13.54 0.96 -0.94
N ASP A 234 12.99 0.57 0.18
CA ASP A 234 13.59 -0.43 1.05
C ASP A 234 13.29 -1.82 0.51
N LEU A 235 14.27 -2.46 -0.13
CA LEU A 235 14.19 -3.85 -0.58
C LEU A 235 14.48 -4.79 0.57
N LEU A 236 13.57 -5.75 0.80
CA LEU A 236 13.76 -6.85 1.73
C LEU A 236 13.48 -8.16 1.00
N LEU A 237 14.45 -9.09 1.00
CA LEU A 237 14.25 -10.45 0.52
C LEU A 237 14.43 -11.43 1.70
N LEU A 238 13.37 -12.19 1.97
CA LEU A 238 13.44 -13.29 2.93
C LEU A 238 13.90 -14.53 2.19
N LYS A 239 15.18 -14.85 2.32
CA LYS A 239 15.83 -16.04 1.74
C LYS A 239 15.12 -17.30 2.20
N GLU A 240 15.53 -18.43 1.62
CA GLU A 240 15.00 -19.74 1.99
C GLU A 240 15.01 -19.96 3.50
N ILE A 241 13.84 -20.21 4.07
CA ILE A 241 13.65 -20.38 5.51
C ILE A 241 12.65 -21.50 5.78
N SER A 242 12.90 -22.34 6.80
CA SER A 242 11.95 -23.34 7.25
C SER A 242 10.73 -22.70 7.91
N VAL A 243 9.57 -23.36 7.83
CA VAL A 243 8.33 -22.89 8.45
C VAL A 243 8.50 -22.65 9.96
N ALA A 244 9.17 -23.58 10.67
CA ALA A 244 9.40 -23.45 12.10
C ALA A 244 10.21 -22.18 12.43
N LYS A 245 11.28 -21.91 11.67
CA LYS A 245 12.12 -20.73 11.85
C LYS A 245 11.40 -19.45 11.47
N PHE A 246 10.57 -19.46 10.41
CA PHE A 246 9.71 -18.35 10.04
C PHE A 246 8.76 -17.98 11.20
N LEU A 247 8.02 -18.96 11.73
CA LEU A 247 7.08 -18.72 12.84
C LEU A 247 7.78 -18.25 14.12
N TRP A 248 8.99 -18.75 14.39
CA TRP A 248 9.82 -18.27 15.51
C TRP A 248 10.21 -16.81 15.38
N HIS A 249 10.44 -16.34 14.15
CA HIS A 249 10.83 -14.96 13.88
C HIS A 249 9.65 -14.02 13.62
N LEU A 250 8.44 -14.53 13.42
CA LEU A 250 7.26 -13.72 13.11
C LEU A 250 7.01 -12.57 14.11
N PRO A 251 7.19 -12.70 15.43
CA PRO A 251 7.05 -11.57 16.35
C PRO A 251 8.07 -10.43 16.12
N LYS A 252 9.22 -10.73 15.51
CA LYS A 252 10.25 -9.71 15.26
C LYS A 252 9.85 -8.70 14.19
N ILE A 253 9.00 -9.09 13.22
CA ILE A 253 8.52 -8.16 12.20
C ILE A 253 7.61 -7.09 12.80
N TYR A 254 6.78 -7.44 13.79
CA TYR A 254 5.95 -6.45 14.50
C TYR A 254 6.79 -5.46 15.33
N LYS A 255 7.99 -5.85 15.75
CA LYS A 255 8.93 -5.02 16.51
C LYS A 255 9.95 -4.30 15.61
N GLY A 256 9.95 -4.53 14.30
CA GLY A 256 10.94 -3.98 13.37
C GLY A 256 12.37 -4.49 13.60
N THR A 257 12.56 -5.63 14.27
CA THR A 257 13.90 -6.18 14.60
C THR A 257 14.34 -7.34 13.72
N HIS A 258 13.53 -7.69 12.72
CA HIS A 258 13.74 -8.81 11.80
C HIS A 258 14.89 -8.56 10.80
N LEU A 259 15.29 -7.31 10.53
CA LEU A 259 16.42 -7.00 9.65
C LEU A 259 17.77 -7.59 10.13
N LYS A 260 17.85 -8.01 11.40
CA LYS A 260 19.02 -8.67 11.98
C LYS A 260 19.04 -10.18 11.80
N ILE A 261 18.04 -10.77 11.15
CA ILE A 261 17.95 -12.20 10.89
C ILE A 261 18.85 -12.56 9.71
N PRO A 262 19.72 -13.59 9.78
CA PRO A 262 20.64 -13.92 8.68
C PRO A 262 19.97 -14.23 7.33
N GLU A 263 18.74 -14.70 7.36
CA GLU A 263 17.94 -15.00 6.15
C GLU A 263 17.31 -13.75 5.54
N VAL A 264 17.37 -12.60 6.20
CA VAL A 264 16.86 -11.35 5.67
C VAL A 264 17.99 -10.60 4.96
N TYR A 265 17.82 -10.40 3.66
CA TYR A 265 18.64 -9.45 2.89
C TYR A 265 17.91 -8.10 2.87
N PHE A 266 18.62 -7.03 3.11
CA PHE A 266 18.10 -5.67 3.10
C PHE A 266 19.02 -4.73 2.35
N GLN A 267 18.45 -3.90 1.45
CA GLN A 267 19.16 -2.84 0.74
C GLN A 267 18.20 -1.74 0.31
N LYS A 268 18.63 -0.48 0.28
CA LYS A 268 17.91 0.61 -0.38
C LYS A 268 18.21 0.59 -1.88
N VAL A 269 17.17 0.73 -2.71
CA VAL A 269 17.24 0.59 -4.19
C VAL A 269 16.40 1.66 -4.87
N ARG A 270 16.72 1.99 -6.12
CA ARG A 270 15.86 2.83 -6.98
C ARG A 270 14.98 2.00 -7.88
N LYS A 271 15.50 0.85 -8.30
CA LYS A 271 14.83 -0.07 -9.20
C LYS A 271 15.12 -1.50 -8.81
N PHE A 272 14.11 -2.33 -8.88
CA PHE A 272 14.23 -3.77 -8.69
C PHE A 272 13.41 -4.49 -9.75
N THR A 273 14.02 -5.41 -10.49
CA THR A 273 13.32 -6.25 -11.46
C THR A 273 13.42 -7.69 -11.00
N ALA A 274 12.30 -8.40 -11.01
CA ALA A 274 12.23 -9.80 -10.64
C ALA A 274 11.46 -10.60 -11.68
N LEU A 275 12.00 -11.78 -12.00
CA LEU A 275 11.42 -12.75 -12.93
C LEU A 275 11.36 -14.12 -12.23
N SER A 276 10.42 -14.96 -12.61
CA SER A 276 10.37 -16.35 -12.18
C SER A 276 9.79 -17.22 -13.28
N SER A 277 10.27 -18.47 -13.36
CA SER A 277 9.59 -19.53 -14.11
C SER A 277 8.38 -20.11 -13.39
N GLU A 278 8.26 -19.81 -12.09
CA GLU A 278 7.13 -20.18 -11.25
C GLU A 278 6.10 -19.05 -11.23
N GLN A 279 4.83 -19.36 -10.94
CA GLN A 279 3.79 -18.35 -10.75
C GLN A 279 3.93 -17.72 -9.37
N VAL A 280 4.59 -16.57 -9.30
CA VAL A 280 4.80 -15.81 -8.07
C VAL A 280 3.80 -14.67 -7.99
N ILE A 281 2.92 -14.72 -7.00
CA ILE A 281 1.82 -13.75 -6.83
C ILE A 281 2.36 -12.44 -6.29
N LEU A 282 1.91 -11.32 -6.87
CA LEU A 282 2.16 -9.97 -6.39
C LEU A 282 1.13 -9.55 -5.35
N ASP A 283 1.55 -8.66 -4.46
CA ASP A 283 0.72 -7.84 -3.59
C ASP A 283 1.17 -6.39 -3.74
N ILE A 284 0.23 -5.49 -4.00
CA ILE A 284 0.48 -4.05 -4.13
C ILE A 284 -0.54 -3.34 -3.24
N ASP A 285 -0.08 -2.79 -2.11
CA ASP A 285 -0.91 -2.12 -1.10
C ASP A 285 -2.15 -2.95 -0.68
N GLY A 286 -1.96 -4.28 -0.49
CA GLY A 286 -3.00 -5.21 -0.03
C GLY A 286 -3.93 -5.71 -1.13
N GLU A 287 -3.57 -5.58 -2.40
CA GLU A 287 -4.29 -6.16 -3.53
C GLU A 287 -3.39 -7.06 -4.37
N SER A 288 -3.94 -8.16 -4.87
CA SER A 288 -3.23 -9.18 -5.65
C SER A 288 -3.53 -9.06 -7.15
N PRO A 289 -2.95 -8.08 -7.89
CA PRO A 289 -3.38 -7.75 -9.24
C PRO A 289 -2.79 -8.66 -10.33
N GLY A 290 -1.74 -9.44 -10.02
CA GLY A 290 -1.02 -10.25 -11.01
C GLY A 290 0.16 -11.01 -10.46
N TYR A 291 1.17 -11.22 -11.31
CA TYR A 291 2.30 -12.09 -11.07
C TYR A 291 3.62 -11.43 -11.47
N LEU A 292 4.76 -12.01 -11.01
CA LEU A 292 6.03 -11.78 -11.66
C LEU A 292 5.92 -12.31 -13.13
N GLU A 293 6.50 -11.67 -14.09
CA GLU A 293 7.59 -10.69 -14.12
C GLU A 293 7.11 -9.31 -13.65
N ALA A 294 7.93 -8.63 -12.82
CA ALA A 294 7.62 -7.28 -12.40
C ALA A 294 8.88 -6.42 -12.24
N THR A 295 8.74 -5.14 -12.54
CA THR A 295 9.74 -4.10 -12.28
C THR A 295 9.16 -3.09 -11.31
N PHE A 296 9.88 -2.84 -10.22
CA PHE A 296 9.56 -1.87 -9.18
C PHE A 296 10.52 -0.69 -9.29
N GLU A 297 9.99 0.52 -9.30
CA GLU A 297 10.75 1.76 -9.44
C GLU A 297 10.22 2.80 -8.44
N ILE A 298 11.07 3.72 -8.00
CA ILE A 298 10.64 4.87 -7.20
C ILE A 298 10.50 6.11 -8.08
N LEU A 299 9.43 6.86 -7.88
CA LEU A 299 9.20 8.18 -8.47
C LEU A 299 9.40 9.23 -7.37
N PRO A 300 10.55 9.91 -7.33
CA PRO A 300 10.89 10.77 -6.22
C PRO A 300 10.00 12.03 -6.17
N ARG A 301 9.47 12.34 -4.98
CA ARG A 301 8.76 13.58 -4.64
C ARG A 301 7.65 13.99 -5.61
N ILE A 302 6.94 13.01 -6.15
CA ILE A 302 5.93 13.21 -7.18
C ILE A 302 4.57 13.64 -6.62
N LEU A 303 4.25 13.30 -5.36
CA LEU A 303 2.94 13.53 -4.76
C LEU A 303 3.00 14.57 -3.64
N ASN A 304 2.10 15.55 -3.68
CA ASN A 304 1.88 16.49 -2.59
C ASN A 304 0.89 15.88 -1.58
N LEU A 305 1.39 15.41 -0.44
CA LEU A 305 0.59 14.81 0.64
C LEU A 305 0.39 15.81 1.78
N GLU A 306 -0.82 15.87 2.32
CA GLU A 306 -1.14 16.61 3.53
C GLU A 306 -0.86 15.79 4.79
N VAL A 307 0.06 16.28 5.63
CA VAL A 307 0.54 15.62 6.86
C VAL A 307 0.58 16.57 8.04
#